data_6ec8e89a164d6dd9813a5e50578a8bda
#
_entry.id   6ec8e89a164d6dd9813a5e50578a8bda
#
_cell.length_a   1.000
_cell.length_b   1.000
_cell.length_c   1.000
_cell.angle_alpha   90.00
_cell.angle_beta   90.00
_cell.angle_gamma   90.00
#
_symmetry.space_group_name_H-M   'P 1'
#
loop_
_entity.id
_entity.type
_entity.pdbx_description
1 polymer ?
#
loop_
_entity_poly.entity_id
_entity_poly.type
_entity_poly.pdbx_seq_one_letter_code
_entity_poly.pdbx_strand_id
1 'polypeptide(L)'
;MLDQSKIDSLRTLPVTPQSLFIAGRWRPAAAGEEIDVISPIDGKPFARIARAGRDDVDAAVTAARKAYEGGSWSRMAPAGRKKIMLRIADLIEARALELAVLGVRDNGTEIGMALKAEPGSAAATFRYYAEAIDKVYGEIAPTADTVLGLIHREAVGVVGAIVPWNMPLMIGAWKLAPALAAGNSVVLKPAEAASLSLLQLAAICAEAGLPEGVLNVVTGSGSQVGEAIATHMDVDVLAFTGSNAVGRRLLEYSARSNLKRVYLELGGKSPNIVFADAPDLDRVAKVSANGIFRNSGQVCVAGSRLLVQRSIHDELVERLAHVAGALKVGDPLDLASDVGAIASAAQLAGNLRFARQAEDEGARLVSGGERILEETGGFYQRPAIFDRVSQEMTLAREEVFGPLLAVIAFDEEADAVRLANATEYGLASAVWTSSLSTAHRMVRAVRAGIVHVNTYGGSDLTVPLGGHRQSGNGHDKSLHALEKYTALKTAWIQL
;
A
#
# COMPACT_ATOMS: atom_id res chain seq x y z
N MET A 1 -10.87 -7.39 23.41
CA MET A 1 -9.41 -7.58 23.54
C MET A 1 -8.97 -8.67 22.58
N LEU A 2 -7.83 -8.53 21.92
CA LEU A 2 -7.19 -9.62 21.20
C LEU A 2 -6.88 -10.74 22.19
N ASP A 3 -7.16 -11.97 21.77
CA ASP A 3 -7.01 -13.18 22.58
C ASP A 3 -6.03 -14.12 21.87
N GLN A 4 -4.88 -14.40 22.49
CA GLN A 4 -3.84 -15.24 21.92
C GLN A 4 -4.38 -16.63 21.57
N SER A 5 -5.25 -17.20 22.41
CA SER A 5 -5.78 -18.54 22.17
C SER A 5 -6.62 -18.63 20.88
N LYS A 6 -7.33 -17.56 20.53
CA LYS A 6 -8.07 -17.48 19.26
C LYS A 6 -7.13 -17.34 18.07
N ILE A 7 -6.06 -16.55 18.22
CA ILE A 7 -5.03 -16.40 17.18
C ILE A 7 -4.38 -17.77 16.91
N ASP A 8 -3.99 -18.48 17.98
CA ASP A 8 -3.35 -19.79 17.88
C ASP A 8 -4.29 -20.83 17.23
N SER A 9 -5.57 -20.80 17.57
CA SER A 9 -6.58 -21.66 16.95
C SER A 9 -6.71 -21.38 15.43
N LEU A 10 -6.78 -20.12 15.02
CA LEU A 10 -6.86 -19.72 13.61
C LEU A 10 -5.56 -20.02 12.85
N ARG A 11 -4.40 -19.87 13.50
CA ARG A 11 -3.08 -20.19 12.94
C ARG A 11 -2.97 -21.63 12.47
N THR A 12 -3.58 -22.56 13.20
CA THR A 12 -3.51 -24.00 12.92
C THR A 12 -4.46 -24.48 11.84
N LEU A 13 -5.40 -23.63 11.42
CA LEU A 13 -6.34 -23.98 10.36
C LEU A 13 -5.61 -24.22 9.04
N PRO A 14 -5.91 -25.35 8.35
CA PRO A 14 -5.34 -25.62 7.05
C PRO A 14 -5.87 -24.60 6.03
N VAL A 15 -4.98 -24.13 5.16
CA VAL A 15 -5.35 -23.31 4.01
C VAL A 15 -5.41 -24.22 2.80
N THR A 16 -6.62 -24.47 2.29
CA THR A 16 -6.80 -25.26 1.06
C THR A 16 -6.19 -24.54 -0.13
N PRO A 17 -5.70 -25.25 -1.18
CA PRO A 17 -5.24 -24.64 -2.40
C PRO A 17 -6.26 -23.64 -2.96
N GLN A 18 -5.80 -22.44 -3.29
CA GLN A 18 -6.68 -21.35 -3.71
C GLN A 18 -6.68 -21.23 -5.24
N SER A 19 -7.86 -21.26 -5.81
CA SER A 19 -8.10 -21.09 -7.25
C SER A 19 -8.19 -19.61 -7.65
N LEU A 20 -8.22 -19.34 -8.95
CA LEU A 20 -8.58 -18.03 -9.49
C LEU A 20 -10.07 -17.77 -9.26
N PHE A 21 -10.43 -16.50 -9.05
CA PHE A 21 -11.83 -16.08 -8.98
C PHE A 21 -12.19 -15.28 -10.24
N ILE A 22 -12.94 -15.90 -11.15
CA ILE A 22 -13.30 -15.31 -12.45
C ILE A 22 -14.79 -15.54 -12.71
N ALA A 23 -15.48 -14.49 -13.15
CA ALA A 23 -16.92 -14.51 -13.46
C ALA A 23 -17.78 -15.05 -12.30
N GLY A 24 -17.45 -14.70 -11.06
CA GLY A 24 -18.17 -15.12 -9.85
C GLY A 24 -17.89 -16.57 -9.42
N ARG A 25 -16.89 -17.25 -10.01
CA ARG A 25 -16.62 -18.69 -9.77
C ARG A 25 -15.13 -18.92 -9.50
N TRP A 26 -14.87 -19.88 -8.62
CA TRP A 26 -13.55 -20.44 -8.41
C TRP A 26 -13.19 -21.42 -9.52
N ARG A 27 -11.99 -21.27 -10.09
CA ARG A 27 -11.50 -22.15 -11.15
C ARG A 27 -9.98 -22.31 -11.08
N PRO A 28 -9.42 -23.47 -11.43
CA PRO A 28 -7.97 -23.64 -11.55
C PRO A 28 -7.43 -22.74 -12.66
N ALA A 29 -6.13 -22.48 -12.66
CA ALA A 29 -5.45 -21.88 -13.82
C ALA A 29 -5.59 -22.78 -15.07
N ALA A 30 -5.66 -22.18 -16.25
CA ALA A 30 -5.83 -22.92 -17.50
C ALA A 30 -4.71 -23.96 -17.73
N ALA A 31 -3.48 -23.66 -17.32
CA ALA A 31 -2.35 -24.58 -17.38
C ALA A 31 -2.31 -25.61 -16.23
N GLY A 32 -3.19 -25.50 -15.22
CA GLY A 32 -3.18 -26.33 -14.02
C GLY A 32 -1.98 -26.10 -13.11
N GLU A 33 -1.20 -25.03 -13.33
CA GLU A 33 -0.02 -24.72 -12.52
C GLU A 33 -0.38 -24.04 -11.21
N GLU A 34 0.44 -24.27 -10.17
CA GLU A 34 0.31 -23.67 -8.85
C GLU A 34 1.62 -23.00 -8.39
N ILE A 35 1.53 -22.12 -7.42
CA ILE A 35 2.64 -21.47 -6.72
C ILE A 35 2.53 -21.79 -5.24
N ASP A 36 3.63 -22.24 -4.63
CA ASP A 36 3.72 -22.37 -3.18
C ASP A 36 3.76 -20.99 -2.51
N VAL A 37 2.94 -20.80 -1.50
CA VAL A 37 2.97 -19.62 -0.62
C VAL A 37 3.86 -19.94 0.57
N ILE A 38 4.96 -19.19 0.68
CA ILE A 38 5.97 -19.41 1.71
C ILE A 38 5.68 -18.51 2.90
N SER A 39 5.53 -19.08 4.09
CA SER A 39 5.37 -18.30 5.31
C SER A 39 6.69 -17.62 5.69
N PRO A 40 6.70 -16.30 5.92
CA PRO A 40 7.88 -15.60 6.41
C PRO A 40 8.23 -15.95 7.87
N ILE A 41 7.31 -16.59 8.60
CA ILE A 41 7.46 -16.93 10.02
C ILE A 41 8.47 -18.06 10.22
N ASP A 42 8.47 -19.04 9.30
CA ASP A 42 9.31 -20.26 9.41
C ASP A 42 9.95 -20.69 8.08
N GLY A 43 9.78 -19.89 7.01
CA GLY A 43 10.33 -20.16 5.69
C GLY A 43 9.72 -21.37 4.98
N LYS A 44 8.59 -21.92 5.45
CA LYS A 44 7.97 -23.14 4.91
C LYS A 44 6.76 -22.83 4.03
N PRO A 45 6.48 -23.66 3.02
CA PRO A 45 5.23 -23.58 2.27
C PRO A 45 4.06 -23.99 3.19
N PHE A 46 2.99 -23.16 3.22
CA PHE A 46 1.80 -23.43 4.03
C PHE A 46 0.51 -23.39 3.25
N ALA A 47 0.54 -22.91 2.01
CA ALA A 47 -0.60 -22.85 1.11
C ALA A 47 -0.11 -22.95 -0.34
N ARG A 48 -1.06 -23.09 -1.28
CA ARG A 48 -0.83 -22.99 -2.72
C ARG A 48 -1.86 -22.08 -3.35
N ILE A 49 -1.46 -21.36 -4.38
CA ILE A 49 -2.34 -20.52 -5.21
C ILE A 49 -2.21 -20.91 -6.66
N ALA A 50 -3.28 -20.78 -7.43
CA ALA A 50 -3.25 -21.01 -8.88
C ALA A 50 -2.28 -20.04 -9.56
N ARG A 51 -1.51 -20.53 -10.54
CA ARG A 51 -0.61 -19.71 -11.36
C ARG A 51 -1.26 -19.40 -12.70
N ALA A 52 -1.92 -18.24 -12.76
CA ALA A 52 -2.56 -17.77 -14.00
C ALA A 52 -1.55 -17.50 -15.11
N GLY A 53 -1.99 -17.74 -16.33
CA GLY A 53 -1.33 -17.34 -17.58
C GLY A 53 -2.10 -16.23 -18.31
N ARG A 54 -1.70 -15.96 -19.56
CA ARG A 54 -2.36 -14.97 -20.41
C ARG A 54 -3.83 -15.32 -20.67
N ASP A 55 -4.15 -16.58 -20.93
CA ASP A 55 -5.52 -17.04 -21.21
C ASP A 55 -6.47 -16.81 -20.03
N ASP A 56 -5.95 -16.94 -18.80
CA ASP A 56 -6.74 -16.65 -17.59
C ASP A 56 -7.00 -15.15 -17.43
N VAL A 57 -6.01 -14.31 -17.77
CA VAL A 57 -6.19 -12.85 -17.80
C VAL A 57 -7.22 -12.46 -18.86
N ASP A 58 -7.14 -13.03 -20.07
CA ASP A 58 -8.09 -12.76 -21.16
C ASP A 58 -9.53 -13.16 -20.72
N ALA A 59 -9.67 -14.31 -20.04
CA ALA A 59 -10.95 -14.74 -19.49
C ALA A 59 -11.48 -13.80 -18.41
N ALA A 60 -10.61 -13.31 -17.52
CA ALA A 60 -10.96 -12.37 -16.46
C ALA A 60 -11.36 -11.00 -17.01
N VAL A 61 -10.62 -10.47 -17.99
CA VAL A 61 -10.93 -9.19 -18.64
C VAL A 61 -12.21 -9.29 -19.46
N THR A 62 -12.42 -10.39 -20.19
CA THR A 62 -13.66 -10.66 -20.92
C THR A 62 -14.87 -10.68 -19.97
N ALA A 63 -14.76 -11.36 -18.82
CA ALA A 63 -15.82 -11.38 -17.81
C ALA A 63 -16.08 -9.97 -17.24
N ALA A 64 -15.03 -9.20 -16.96
CA ALA A 64 -15.15 -7.83 -16.46
C ALA A 64 -15.83 -6.91 -17.47
N ARG A 65 -15.43 -7.00 -18.76
CA ARG A 65 -16.01 -6.21 -19.86
C ARG A 65 -17.49 -6.55 -20.04
N LYS A 66 -17.83 -7.85 -20.08
CA LYS A 66 -19.22 -8.29 -20.18
C LYS A 66 -20.08 -7.82 -19.00
N ALA A 67 -19.57 -7.85 -17.78
CA ALA A 67 -20.29 -7.36 -16.59
C ALA A 67 -20.51 -5.85 -16.67
N TYR A 68 -19.50 -5.08 -17.10
CA TYR A 68 -19.60 -3.63 -17.27
C TYR A 68 -20.62 -3.26 -18.33
N GLU A 69 -20.53 -3.79 -19.55
CA GLU A 69 -21.41 -3.50 -20.67
C GLU A 69 -22.85 -4.03 -20.43
N GLY A 70 -22.97 -5.18 -19.76
CA GLY A 70 -24.25 -5.76 -19.35
C GLY A 70 -25.02 -4.88 -18.36
N GLY A 71 -24.33 -4.02 -17.63
CA GLY A 71 -24.91 -3.01 -16.75
C GLY A 71 -25.41 -3.53 -15.42
N SER A 72 -25.13 -4.78 -15.07
CA SER A 72 -25.55 -5.36 -13.79
C SER A 72 -25.00 -4.57 -12.58
N TRP A 73 -23.89 -3.87 -12.76
CA TRP A 73 -23.27 -3.00 -11.77
C TRP A 73 -23.17 -1.57 -12.23
N SER A 74 -22.64 -1.32 -13.44
CA SER A 74 -22.39 0.03 -13.99
C SER A 74 -23.66 0.86 -14.11
N ARG A 75 -24.80 0.23 -14.40
CA ARG A 75 -26.11 0.89 -14.48
C ARG A 75 -27.00 0.63 -13.26
N MET A 76 -26.50 -0.07 -12.23
CA MET A 76 -27.22 -0.22 -10.97
C MET A 76 -27.41 1.14 -10.31
N ALA A 77 -28.60 1.39 -9.79
CA ALA A 77 -28.87 2.63 -9.07
C ALA A 77 -27.85 2.83 -7.91
N PRO A 78 -27.38 4.06 -7.66
CA PRO A 78 -26.40 4.36 -6.62
C PRO A 78 -26.73 3.74 -5.25
N ALA A 79 -28.00 3.78 -4.83
CA ALA A 79 -28.46 3.17 -3.57
C ALA A 79 -28.27 1.64 -3.54
N GLY A 80 -28.40 0.95 -4.68
CA GLY A 80 -28.15 -0.49 -4.78
C GLY A 80 -26.68 -0.82 -4.58
N ARG A 81 -25.78 -0.11 -5.28
CA ARG A 81 -24.32 -0.27 -5.11
C ARG A 81 -23.89 0.04 -3.68
N LYS A 82 -24.38 1.13 -3.11
CA LYS A 82 -24.13 1.51 -1.71
C LYS A 82 -24.46 0.39 -0.74
N LYS A 83 -25.67 -0.22 -0.88
CA LYS A 83 -26.11 -1.34 -0.01
C LYS A 83 -25.16 -2.52 -0.05
N ILE A 84 -24.71 -2.93 -1.24
CA ILE A 84 -23.79 -4.05 -1.42
C ILE A 84 -22.40 -3.71 -0.83
N MET A 85 -21.89 -2.50 -1.07
CA MET A 85 -20.59 -2.09 -0.54
C MET A 85 -20.58 -1.97 0.99
N LEU A 86 -21.66 -1.50 1.61
CA LEU A 86 -21.80 -1.51 3.06
C LEU A 86 -21.82 -2.94 3.62
N ARG A 87 -22.50 -3.87 2.94
CA ARG A 87 -22.48 -5.28 3.33
C ARG A 87 -21.10 -5.90 3.20
N ILE A 88 -20.30 -5.54 2.18
CA ILE A 88 -18.90 -5.97 2.09
C ILE A 88 -18.13 -5.50 3.33
N ALA A 89 -18.27 -4.23 3.72
CA ALA A 89 -17.63 -3.70 4.92
C ALA A 89 -18.01 -4.47 6.19
N ASP A 90 -19.30 -4.72 6.38
CA ASP A 90 -19.82 -5.48 7.53
C ASP A 90 -19.26 -6.92 7.58
N LEU A 91 -19.17 -7.59 6.44
CA LEU A 91 -18.61 -8.96 6.34
C LEU A 91 -17.09 -8.99 6.58
N ILE A 92 -16.34 -7.95 6.16
CA ILE A 92 -14.93 -7.82 6.47
C ILE A 92 -14.74 -7.64 7.99
N GLU A 93 -15.51 -6.76 8.62
CA GLU A 93 -15.46 -6.54 10.07
C GLU A 93 -15.79 -7.81 10.85
N ALA A 94 -16.82 -8.55 10.43
CA ALA A 94 -17.22 -9.80 11.06
C ALA A 94 -16.13 -10.88 11.00
N ARG A 95 -15.25 -10.85 9.99
CA ARG A 95 -14.16 -11.82 9.77
C ARG A 95 -12.77 -11.20 9.99
N ALA A 96 -12.70 -10.05 10.69
CA ALA A 96 -11.46 -9.27 10.78
C ALA A 96 -10.29 -10.08 11.36
N LEU A 97 -10.51 -10.86 12.42
CA LEU A 97 -9.43 -11.66 13.02
C LEU A 97 -8.94 -12.78 12.09
N GLU A 98 -9.87 -13.46 11.38
CA GLU A 98 -9.53 -14.52 10.42
C GLU A 98 -8.70 -13.97 9.26
N LEU A 99 -9.12 -12.83 8.71
CA LEU A 99 -8.41 -12.14 7.62
C LEU A 99 -7.03 -11.65 8.08
N ALA A 100 -6.94 -11.10 9.30
CA ALA A 100 -5.68 -10.64 9.85
C ALA A 100 -4.69 -11.80 10.07
N VAL A 101 -5.12 -12.89 10.71
CA VAL A 101 -4.25 -14.06 10.96
C VAL A 101 -3.80 -14.69 9.64
N LEU A 102 -4.69 -14.80 8.65
CA LEU A 102 -4.33 -15.30 7.33
C LEU A 102 -3.29 -14.40 6.64
N GLY A 103 -3.50 -13.07 6.68
CA GLY A 103 -2.57 -12.10 6.11
C GLY A 103 -1.21 -12.09 6.81
N VAL A 104 -1.16 -12.25 8.14
CA VAL A 104 0.09 -12.36 8.90
C VAL A 104 0.89 -13.60 8.49
N ARG A 105 0.22 -14.74 8.27
CA ARG A 105 0.88 -15.97 7.79
C ARG A 105 1.47 -15.80 6.39
N ASP A 106 0.90 -14.89 5.60
CA ASP A 106 1.22 -14.62 4.20
C ASP A 106 2.36 -13.58 4.07
N ASN A 107 2.35 -12.52 4.91
CA ASN A 107 3.28 -11.38 4.76
C ASN A 107 4.17 -11.06 5.97
N GLY A 108 3.91 -11.66 7.13
CA GLY A 108 4.75 -11.47 8.32
C GLY A 108 4.51 -10.21 9.14
N THR A 109 3.48 -9.42 8.84
CA THR A 109 3.11 -8.23 9.62
C THR A 109 2.69 -8.62 11.04
N GLU A 110 3.12 -7.88 12.06
CA GLU A 110 2.71 -8.12 13.46
C GLU A 110 1.19 -8.01 13.63
N ILE A 111 0.57 -8.98 14.32
CA ILE A 111 -0.90 -9.14 14.41
C ILE A 111 -1.59 -7.91 15.01
N GLY A 112 -0.93 -7.20 15.93
CA GLY A 112 -1.46 -5.99 16.55
C GLY A 112 -1.67 -4.86 15.55
N MET A 113 -0.78 -4.73 14.57
CA MET A 113 -0.90 -3.81 13.45
C MET A 113 -1.80 -4.38 12.35
N ALA A 114 -1.60 -5.65 11.98
CA ALA A 114 -2.34 -6.29 10.89
C ALA A 114 -3.85 -6.18 11.06
N LEU A 115 -4.38 -6.42 12.26
CA LEU A 115 -5.82 -6.35 12.51
C LEU A 115 -6.40 -4.96 12.24
N LYS A 116 -5.67 -3.91 12.56
CA LYS A 116 -6.12 -2.50 12.35
C LYS A 116 -5.87 -2.03 10.93
N ALA A 117 -4.68 -2.29 10.43
CA ALA A 117 -4.24 -1.78 9.13
C ALA A 117 -4.87 -2.53 7.97
N GLU A 118 -5.09 -3.84 8.08
CA GLU A 118 -5.58 -4.67 6.99
C GLU A 118 -7.13 -4.75 7.00
N PRO A 119 -7.80 -5.63 7.73
CA PRO A 119 -9.27 -5.72 7.66
C PRO A 119 -9.96 -4.47 8.20
N GLY A 120 -9.44 -3.84 9.25
CA GLY A 120 -10.05 -2.63 9.81
C GLY A 120 -10.04 -1.48 8.81
N SER A 121 -8.89 -1.23 8.15
CA SER A 121 -8.80 -0.22 7.09
C SER A 121 -9.60 -0.59 5.85
N ALA A 122 -9.62 -1.86 5.45
CA ALA A 122 -10.38 -2.30 4.30
C ALA A 122 -11.89 -2.08 4.49
N ALA A 123 -12.45 -2.49 5.63
CA ALA A 123 -13.85 -2.27 5.97
C ALA A 123 -14.21 -0.77 5.99
N ALA A 124 -13.38 0.04 6.66
CA ALA A 124 -13.57 1.50 6.69
C ALA A 124 -13.53 2.11 5.29
N THR A 125 -12.63 1.62 4.41
CA THR A 125 -12.52 2.08 3.03
C THR A 125 -13.77 1.76 2.21
N PHE A 126 -14.27 0.53 2.28
CA PHE A 126 -15.51 0.16 1.60
C PHE A 126 -16.70 0.98 2.10
N ARG A 127 -16.79 1.24 3.41
CA ARG A 127 -17.83 2.06 4.02
C ARG A 127 -17.75 3.52 3.54
N TYR A 128 -16.55 4.10 3.56
CA TYR A 128 -16.30 5.49 3.11
C TYR A 128 -16.76 5.70 1.66
N TYR A 129 -16.36 4.82 0.74
CA TYR A 129 -16.74 4.96 -0.66
C TYR A 129 -18.21 4.57 -0.92
N ALA A 130 -18.79 3.65 -0.15
CA ALA A 130 -20.23 3.39 -0.20
C ALA A 130 -21.04 4.65 0.15
N GLU A 131 -20.60 5.40 1.16
CA GLU A 131 -21.21 6.67 1.56
C GLU A 131 -20.94 7.80 0.57
N ALA A 132 -19.86 7.72 -0.20
CA ALA A 132 -19.48 8.71 -1.20
C ALA A 132 -20.26 8.61 -2.53
N ILE A 133 -20.88 7.47 -2.83
CA ILE A 133 -21.50 7.18 -4.13
C ILE A 133 -22.50 8.28 -4.54
N ASP A 134 -23.32 8.74 -3.63
CA ASP A 134 -24.36 9.74 -3.85
C ASP A 134 -23.90 11.19 -3.65
N LYS A 135 -22.59 11.42 -3.56
CA LYS A 135 -21.96 12.75 -3.32
C LYS A 135 -21.02 13.19 -4.44
N VAL A 136 -20.90 12.38 -5.49
CA VAL A 136 -20.10 12.69 -6.67
C VAL A 136 -21.03 13.16 -7.79
N TYR A 137 -21.15 14.47 -7.93
CA TYR A 137 -22.07 15.10 -8.88
C TYR A 137 -21.42 15.33 -10.24
N GLY A 138 -22.27 15.46 -11.28
CA GLY A 138 -21.93 16.16 -12.51
C GLY A 138 -22.04 17.68 -12.35
N GLU A 139 -21.83 18.41 -13.44
CA GLU A 139 -21.80 19.87 -13.45
C GLU A 139 -22.69 20.39 -14.58
N ILE A 140 -23.20 21.64 -14.44
CA ILE A 140 -23.85 22.39 -15.49
C ILE A 140 -22.91 23.52 -15.87
N ALA A 141 -22.47 23.54 -17.15
CA ALA A 141 -21.56 24.55 -17.64
C ALA A 141 -22.31 25.89 -17.92
N PRO A 142 -21.68 27.05 -17.65
CA PRO A 142 -22.25 28.35 -18.01
C PRO A 142 -22.13 28.56 -19.53
N THR A 143 -23.23 28.35 -20.24
CA THR A 143 -23.35 28.50 -21.70
C THR A 143 -24.32 29.60 -22.05
N ALA A 144 -24.49 29.92 -23.35
CA ALA A 144 -25.54 30.81 -23.82
C ALA A 144 -26.92 30.23 -23.50
N ASP A 145 -27.93 31.08 -23.34
CA ASP A 145 -29.32 30.70 -22.98
C ASP A 145 -29.97 29.70 -23.97
N THR A 146 -29.43 29.60 -25.18
CA THR A 146 -29.89 28.67 -26.20
C THR A 146 -29.22 27.28 -26.10
N VAL A 147 -28.36 27.06 -25.13
CA VAL A 147 -27.58 25.81 -24.99
C VAL A 147 -27.56 25.36 -23.54
N LEU A 148 -27.79 24.07 -23.33
CA LEU A 148 -27.57 23.41 -22.06
C LEU A 148 -26.33 22.49 -22.13
N GLY A 149 -25.27 22.88 -21.45
CA GLY A 149 -24.04 22.09 -21.31
C GLY A 149 -24.06 21.27 -20.01
N LEU A 150 -24.12 19.95 -20.13
CA LEU A 150 -24.03 19.04 -18.99
C LEU A 150 -22.67 18.34 -18.98
N ILE A 151 -22.03 18.22 -17.81
CA ILE A 151 -20.79 17.46 -17.61
C ILE A 151 -21.11 16.26 -16.72
N HIS A 152 -21.07 15.08 -17.31
CA HIS A 152 -21.31 13.82 -16.61
C HIS A 152 -19.98 13.22 -16.10
N ARG A 153 -20.01 12.52 -14.95
CA ARG A 153 -18.95 11.64 -14.48
C ARG A 153 -19.39 10.21 -14.72
N GLU A 154 -18.72 9.53 -15.63
CA GLU A 154 -19.03 8.14 -16.01
C GLU A 154 -17.90 7.20 -15.53
N ALA A 155 -18.25 5.96 -15.20
CA ALA A 155 -17.25 4.91 -14.95
C ALA A 155 -16.37 4.70 -16.19
N VAL A 156 -15.07 4.50 -16.00
CA VAL A 156 -14.12 4.32 -17.12
C VAL A 156 -14.28 2.98 -17.84
N GLY A 157 -14.75 1.92 -17.14
CA GLY A 157 -14.93 0.59 -17.73
C GLY A 157 -14.30 -0.53 -16.92
N VAL A 158 -13.27 -1.18 -17.47
CA VAL A 158 -12.52 -2.25 -16.83
C VAL A 158 -11.23 -1.68 -16.22
N VAL A 159 -11.07 -1.86 -14.93
CA VAL A 159 -9.89 -1.46 -14.15
C VAL A 159 -9.00 -2.66 -13.89
N GLY A 160 -7.74 -2.62 -14.35
CA GLY A 160 -6.69 -3.49 -13.87
C GLY A 160 -6.12 -2.95 -12.55
N ALA A 161 -6.16 -3.73 -11.49
CA ALA A 161 -5.59 -3.35 -10.20
C ALA A 161 -4.48 -4.32 -9.82
N ILE A 162 -3.26 -3.82 -9.62
CA ILE A 162 -2.10 -4.63 -9.22
C ILE A 162 -1.60 -4.10 -7.89
N VAL A 163 -1.56 -4.97 -6.88
CA VAL A 163 -1.28 -4.59 -5.49
C VAL A 163 -0.08 -5.33 -4.89
N PRO A 164 0.65 -4.70 -3.96
CA PRO A 164 1.85 -5.26 -3.36
C PRO A 164 1.54 -6.25 -2.24
N TRP A 165 2.64 -6.77 -1.65
CA TRP A 165 2.60 -7.80 -0.61
C TRP A 165 2.62 -7.26 0.83
N ASN A 166 3.01 -6.00 1.04
CA ASN A 166 3.26 -5.47 2.39
C ASN A 166 1.98 -5.17 3.19
N MET A 167 0.92 -4.73 2.52
CA MET A 167 -0.42 -4.49 3.10
C MET A 167 -1.50 -4.79 2.05
N PRO A 168 -1.64 -6.06 1.63
CA PRO A 168 -2.41 -6.42 0.44
C PRO A 168 -3.89 -6.09 0.56
N LEU A 169 -4.51 -6.38 1.70
CA LEU A 169 -5.96 -6.18 1.89
C LEU A 169 -6.32 -4.69 1.97
N MET A 170 -5.52 -3.91 2.70
CA MET A 170 -5.70 -2.45 2.80
C MET A 170 -5.54 -1.78 1.44
N ILE A 171 -4.42 -2.05 0.76
CA ILE A 171 -4.13 -1.41 -0.55
C ILE A 171 -5.07 -1.94 -1.63
N GLY A 172 -5.46 -3.22 -1.56
CA GLY A 172 -6.50 -3.78 -2.39
C GLY A 172 -7.82 -3.04 -2.24
N ALA A 173 -8.25 -2.76 -1.01
CA ALA A 173 -9.46 -1.99 -0.73
C ALA A 173 -9.36 -0.54 -1.26
N TRP A 174 -8.19 0.11 -1.17
CA TRP A 174 -7.98 1.46 -1.74
C TRP A 174 -8.12 1.53 -3.26
N LYS A 175 -7.88 0.41 -3.96
CA LYS A 175 -8.12 0.31 -5.41
C LYS A 175 -9.55 -0.11 -5.72
N LEU A 176 -10.04 -1.15 -5.02
CA LEU A 176 -11.33 -1.77 -5.30
C LEU A 176 -12.51 -0.87 -4.93
N ALA A 177 -12.52 -0.32 -3.71
CA ALA A 177 -13.70 0.38 -3.22
C ALA A 177 -14.05 1.62 -4.05
N PRO A 178 -13.11 2.55 -4.40
CA PRO A 178 -13.44 3.68 -5.26
C PRO A 178 -13.77 3.25 -6.71
N ALA A 179 -13.11 2.20 -7.26
CA ALA A 179 -13.42 1.69 -8.58
C ALA A 179 -14.85 1.14 -8.66
N LEU A 180 -15.24 0.34 -7.66
CA LEU A 180 -16.59 -0.22 -7.55
C LEU A 180 -17.64 0.87 -7.27
N ALA A 181 -17.35 1.82 -6.39
CA ALA A 181 -18.23 2.95 -6.12
C ALA A 181 -18.56 3.75 -7.38
N ALA A 182 -17.55 3.97 -8.24
CA ALA A 182 -17.74 4.64 -9.52
C ALA A 182 -18.52 3.81 -10.55
N GLY A 183 -18.71 2.49 -10.35
CA GLY A 183 -19.46 1.61 -11.23
C GLY A 183 -18.60 0.79 -12.21
N ASN A 184 -17.30 0.71 -12.01
CA ASN A 184 -16.40 -0.08 -12.84
C ASN A 184 -16.44 -1.57 -12.52
N SER A 185 -15.94 -2.40 -13.44
CA SER A 185 -15.52 -3.79 -13.18
C SER A 185 -14.01 -3.84 -13.00
N VAL A 186 -13.53 -4.81 -12.20
CA VAL A 186 -12.12 -4.88 -11.79
C VAL A 186 -11.53 -6.25 -12.04
N VAL A 187 -10.29 -6.26 -12.58
CA VAL A 187 -9.39 -7.41 -12.60
C VAL A 187 -8.26 -7.12 -11.62
N LEU A 188 -8.26 -7.81 -10.48
CA LEU A 188 -7.29 -7.64 -9.41
C LEU A 188 -6.18 -8.69 -9.50
N LYS A 189 -4.94 -8.23 -9.48
CA LYS A 189 -3.75 -9.08 -9.32
C LYS A 189 -3.08 -8.79 -7.98
N PRO A 190 -3.18 -9.67 -6.98
CA PRO A 190 -2.36 -9.60 -5.78
C PRO A 190 -0.90 -9.98 -6.06
N ALA A 191 0.01 -9.59 -5.16
CA ALA A 191 1.37 -10.11 -5.17
C ALA A 191 1.38 -11.62 -4.86
N GLU A 192 2.30 -12.38 -5.46
CA GLU A 192 2.39 -13.83 -5.25
C GLU A 192 2.64 -14.19 -3.78
N ALA A 193 3.46 -13.37 -3.11
CA ALA A 193 3.85 -13.58 -1.72
C ALA A 193 2.74 -13.25 -0.72
N ALA A 194 1.65 -12.57 -1.13
CA ALA A 194 0.57 -12.16 -0.22
C ALA A 194 -0.77 -12.04 -0.96
N SER A 195 -1.34 -13.17 -1.34
CA SER A 195 -2.56 -13.25 -2.14
C SER A 195 -3.79 -13.66 -1.32
N LEU A 196 -3.60 -14.36 -0.21
CA LEU A 196 -4.67 -15.13 0.42
C LEU A 196 -5.80 -14.27 0.98
N SER A 197 -5.46 -13.16 1.62
CA SER A 197 -6.47 -12.23 2.16
C SER A 197 -7.34 -11.59 1.06
N LEU A 198 -6.77 -11.34 -0.13
CA LEU A 198 -7.51 -10.78 -1.27
C LEU A 198 -8.37 -11.82 -1.98
N LEU A 199 -7.99 -13.08 -1.97
CA LEU A 199 -8.85 -14.17 -2.43
C LEU A 199 -10.06 -14.34 -1.49
N GLN A 200 -9.85 -14.22 -0.17
CA GLN A 200 -10.97 -14.20 0.79
C GLN A 200 -11.86 -12.96 0.61
N LEU A 201 -11.29 -11.80 0.28
CA LEU A 201 -12.08 -10.60 -0.06
C LEU A 201 -12.98 -10.86 -1.28
N ALA A 202 -12.52 -11.61 -2.29
CA ALA A 202 -13.35 -11.95 -3.44
C ALA A 202 -14.57 -12.82 -3.03
N ALA A 203 -14.37 -13.78 -2.12
CA ALA A 203 -15.47 -14.57 -1.54
C ALA A 203 -16.46 -13.67 -0.78
N ILE A 204 -15.97 -12.74 0.03
CA ILE A 204 -16.78 -11.76 0.77
C ILE A 204 -17.58 -10.88 -0.19
N CYS A 205 -16.98 -10.40 -1.27
CA CYS A 205 -17.68 -9.60 -2.28
C CYS A 205 -18.82 -10.38 -2.94
N ALA A 206 -18.60 -11.65 -3.28
CA ALA A 206 -19.64 -12.53 -3.84
C ALA A 206 -20.78 -12.77 -2.84
N GLU A 207 -20.46 -13.06 -1.58
CA GLU A 207 -21.45 -13.25 -0.50
C GLU A 207 -22.25 -11.97 -0.23
N ALA A 208 -21.64 -10.81 -0.36
CA ALA A 208 -22.33 -9.53 -0.23
C ALA A 208 -23.33 -9.25 -1.37
N GLY A 209 -23.23 -9.99 -2.47
CA GLY A 209 -24.11 -9.85 -3.63
C GLY A 209 -23.52 -8.98 -4.74
N LEU A 210 -22.19 -8.82 -4.80
CA LEU A 210 -21.54 -8.20 -5.95
C LEU A 210 -21.80 -9.07 -7.20
N PRO A 211 -22.31 -8.51 -8.32
CA PRO A 211 -22.67 -9.31 -9.49
C PRO A 211 -21.45 -10.03 -10.11
N GLU A 212 -21.71 -11.19 -10.70
CA GLU A 212 -20.69 -12.02 -11.37
C GLU A 212 -19.89 -11.20 -12.42
N GLY A 213 -18.57 -11.36 -12.43
CA GLY A 213 -17.66 -10.67 -13.35
C GLY A 213 -17.31 -9.23 -12.99
N VAL A 214 -17.98 -8.60 -12.03
CA VAL A 214 -17.62 -7.23 -11.57
C VAL A 214 -16.27 -7.22 -10.87
N LEU A 215 -15.96 -8.24 -10.08
CA LEU A 215 -14.64 -8.49 -9.53
C LEU A 215 -14.09 -9.82 -10.03
N ASN A 216 -12.87 -9.80 -10.54
CA ASN A 216 -12.11 -10.99 -10.92
C ASN A 216 -10.74 -10.91 -10.26
N VAL A 217 -10.25 -12.02 -9.68
CA VAL A 217 -8.94 -12.08 -9.03
C VAL A 217 -8.08 -13.14 -9.70
N VAL A 218 -6.95 -12.72 -10.23
CA VAL A 218 -5.98 -13.58 -10.93
C VAL A 218 -4.64 -13.53 -10.21
N THR A 219 -4.22 -14.66 -9.65
CA THR A 219 -2.93 -14.85 -9.02
C THR A 219 -1.88 -15.30 -10.03
N GLY A 220 -0.61 -15.01 -9.80
CA GLY A 220 0.47 -15.37 -10.71
C GLY A 220 1.57 -14.31 -10.78
N SER A 221 2.62 -14.59 -11.56
CA SER A 221 3.80 -13.74 -11.59
C SER A 221 3.55 -12.33 -12.16
N GLY A 222 4.27 -11.35 -11.63
CA GLY A 222 4.21 -9.97 -12.14
C GLY A 222 4.61 -9.88 -13.61
N SER A 223 5.57 -10.69 -14.04
CA SER A 223 6.08 -10.72 -15.41
C SER A 223 5.13 -11.33 -16.43
N GLN A 224 4.21 -12.20 -16.01
CA GLN A 224 3.23 -12.83 -16.90
C GLN A 224 1.85 -12.19 -16.75
N VAL A 225 1.27 -12.27 -15.56
CA VAL A 225 -0.08 -11.77 -15.30
C VAL A 225 -0.14 -10.24 -15.28
N GLY A 226 0.87 -9.61 -14.63
CA GLY A 226 0.96 -8.14 -14.59
C GLY A 226 1.13 -7.52 -15.97
N GLU A 227 2.01 -8.09 -16.80
CA GLU A 227 2.20 -7.67 -18.18
C GLU A 227 0.94 -7.92 -19.02
N ALA A 228 0.31 -9.09 -18.90
CA ALA A 228 -0.90 -9.42 -19.64
C ALA A 228 -2.04 -8.41 -19.35
N ILE A 229 -2.27 -8.06 -18.09
CA ILE A 229 -3.26 -7.03 -17.70
C ILE A 229 -2.87 -5.66 -18.28
N ALA A 230 -1.59 -5.28 -18.16
CA ALA A 230 -1.11 -3.97 -18.57
C ALA A 230 -1.16 -3.76 -20.09
N THR A 231 -0.95 -4.83 -20.88
CA THR A 231 -0.99 -4.79 -22.34
C THR A 231 -2.37 -5.10 -22.93
N HIS A 232 -3.34 -5.57 -22.13
CA HIS A 232 -4.65 -5.98 -22.63
C HIS A 232 -5.44 -4.78 -23.18
N MET A 233 -5.96 -4.91 -24.41
CA MET A 233 -6.65 -3.81 -25.12
C MET A 233 -7.99 -3.41 -24.48
N ASP A 234 -8.67 -4.32 -23.76
CA ASP A 234 -9.96 -4.09 -23.10
C ASP A 234 -9.83 -3.73 -21.61
N VAL A 235 -8.63 -3.40 -21.14
CA VAL A 235 -8.41 -2.74 -19.84
C VAL A 235 -8.31 -1.24 -20.08
N ASP A 236 -9.19 -0.44 -19.45
CA ASP A 236 -9.30 0.99 -19.70
C ASP A 236 -8.38 1.83 -18.80
N VAL A 237 -8.13 1.36 -17.58
CA VAL A 237 -7.28 2.01 -16.58
C VAL A 237 -6.47 0.96 -15.83
N LEU A 238 -5.23 1.30 -15.50
CA LEU A 238 -4.37 0.50 -14.63
C LEU A 238 -4.05 1.27 -13.35
N ALA A 239 -4.36 0.68 -12.20
CA ALA A 239 -4.00 1.19 -10.88
C ALA A 239 -2.98 0.24 -10.24
N PHE A 240 -1.81 0.76 -9.92
CA PHE A 240 -0.67 0.00 -9.41
C PHE A 240 -0.13 0.58 -8.11
N THR A 241 0.24 -0.29 -7.19
CA THR A 241 1.12 0.04 -6.06
C THR A 241 2.26 -0.96 -6.01
N GLY A 242 3.51 -0.47 -5.96
CA GLY A 242 4.69 -1.31 -5.91
C GLY A 242 5.99 -0.55 -6.22
N SER A 243 6.99 -1.24 -6.80
CA SER A 243 8.30 -0.66 -7.04
C SER A 243 8.35 0.26 -8.27
N ASN A 244 9.25 1.24 -8.25
CA ASN A 244 9.51 2.17 -9.35
C ASN A 244 9.87 1.44 -10.66
N ALA A 245 10.67 0.39 -10.57
CA ALA A 245 11.09 -0.39 -11.74
C ALA A 245 9.88 -1.02 -12.46
N VAL A 246 8.92 -1.55 -11.70
CA VAL A 246 7.69 -2.10 -12.26
C VAL A 246 6.79 -0.97 -12.77
N GLY A 247 6.65 0.13 -12.04
CA GLY A 247 5.86 1.28 -12.47
C GLY A 247 6.28 1.82 -13.85
N ARG A 248 7.59 1.93 -14.10
CA ARG A 248 8.14 2.32 -15.42
C ARG A 248 7.72 1.35 -16.52
N ARG A 249 7.84 0.04 -16.27
CA ARG A 249 7.41 -1.00 -17.26
C ARG A 249 5.92 -0.90 -17.56
N LEU A 250 5.08 -0.62 -16.56
CA LEU A 250 3.64 -0.48 -16.78
C LEU A 250 3.29 0.71 -17.67
N LEU A 251 4.02 1.83 -17.56
CA LEU A 251 3.92 2.96 -18.49
C LEU A 251 4.36 2.56 -19.92
N GLU A 252 5.45 1.81 -20.06
CA GLU A 252 5.90 1.29 -21.36
C GLU A 252 4.87 0.34 -21.99
N TYR A 253 4.24 -0.53 -21.20
CA TYR A 253 3.19 -1.45 -21.66
C TYR A 253 1.94 -0.69 -22.11
N SER A 254 1.55 0.37 -21.38
CA SER A 254 0.47 1.25 -21.81
C SER A 254 0.79 1.92 -23.16
N ALA A 255 1.99 2.46 -23.32
CA ALA A 255 2.43 3.12 -24.56
C ALA A 255 2.45 2.16 -25.79
N ARG A 256 2.70 0.87 -25.55
CA ARG A 256 2.73 -0.18 -26.60
C ARG A 256 1.36 -0.84 -26.87
N SER A 257 0.32 -0.47 -26.10
CA SER A 257 -1.01 -1.06 -26.23
C SER A 257 -2.05 -0.01 -26.58
N ASN A 258 -3.02 0.24 -25.71
CA ASN A 258 -4.17 1.09 -25.97
C ASN A 258 -4.08 2.49 -25.34
N LEU A 259 -2.91 2.93 -24.86
CA LEU A 259 -2.69 4.21 -24.18
C LEU A 259 -3.55 4.40 -22.93
N LYS A 260 -3.92 3.31 -22.24
CA LYS A 260 -4.67 3.39 -20.98
C LYS A 260 -3.96 4.25 -19.95
N ARG A 261 -4.71 4.95 -19.13
CA ARG A 261 -4.15 5.70 -18.01
C ARG A 261 -3.56 4.73 -16.99
N VAL A 262 -2.34 5.03 -16.54
CA VAL A 262 -1.63 4.25 -15.53
C VAL A 262 -1.42 5.13 -14.31
N TYR A 263 -2.06 4.76 -13.21
CA TYR A 263 -1.93 5.44 -11.92
C TYR A 263 -1.00 4.62 -11.02
N LEU A 264 0.04 5.27 -10.56
CA LEU A 264 1.17 4.67 -9.87
C LEU A 264 1.26 5.21 -8.44
N GLU A 265 1.29 4.32 -7.46
CA GLU A 265 1.71 4.56 -6.09
C GLU A 265 2.99 3.77 -5.86
N LEU A 266 4.10 4.47 -5.71
CA LEU A 266 5.43 3.86 -5.72
C LEU A 266 6.16 4.10 -4.39
N GLY A 267 7.44 3.78 -4.38
CA GLY A 267 8.28 3.88 -3.20
C GLY A 267 8.53 5.30 -2.69
N GLY A 268 9.21 5.37 -1.57
CA GLY A 268 9.59 6.62 -0.92
C GLY A 268 10.95 6.54 -0.21
N LYS A 269 11.54 7.71 0.02
CA LYS A 269 12.70 7.89 0.88
C LYS A 269 12.43 9.07 1.82
N SER A 270 11.41 8.88 2.63
CA SER A 270 10.72 9.94 3.36
C SER A 270 11.59 10.54 4.46
N PRO A 271 11.79 11.86 4.49
CA PRO A 271 12.52 12.54 5.55
C PRO A 271 11.62 12.77 6.76
N ASN A 272 12.14 12.49 7.94
CA ASN A 272 11.59 12.86 9.24
C ASN A 272 12.54 13.89 9.86
N ILE A 273 12.12 15.15 9.94
CA ILE A 273 12.98 16.32 10.20
C ILE A 273 12.75 16.82 11.61
N VAL A 274 13.80 16.88 12.44
CA VAL A 274 13.70 17.25 13.85
C VAL A 274 14.55 18.48 14.13
N PHE A 275 13.91 19.59 14.43
CA PHE A 275 14.55 20.82 14.89
C PHE A 275 14.84 20.77 16.40
N ALA A 276 15.80 21.59 16.85
CA ALA A 276 16.21 21.64 18.26
C ALA A 276 15.11 22.09 19.21
N ASP A 277 14.11 22.82 18.71
CA ASP A 277 12.95 23.27 19.45
C ASP A 277 11.77 22.28 19.41
N ALA A 278 12.00 21.03 18.99
CA ALA A 278 10.98 20.00 19.05
C ALA A 278 10.42 19.82 20.48
N PRO A 279 9.09 19.76 20.66
CA PRO A 279 8.50 19.94 21.98
C PRO A 279 8.77 18.79 22.98
N ASP A 280 9.09 17.60 22.49
CA ASP A 280 9.24 16.39 23.33
C ASP A 280 10.11 15.35 22.58
N LEU A 281 11.40 15.24 22.92
CA LEU A 281 12.32 14.33 22.27
C LEU A 281 12.04 12.86 22.57
N ASP A 282 11.45 12.51 23.70
CA ASP A 282 11.04 11.11 23.99
C ASP A 282 9.90 10.69 23.06
N ARG A 283 8.95 11.57 22.85
CA ARG A 283 7.87 11.35 21.88
C ARG A 283 8.40 11.29 20.46
N VAL A 284 9.32 12.19 20.09
CA VAL A 284 9.99 12.18 18.77
C VAL A 284 10.65 10.83 18.55
N ALA A 285 11.45 10.34 19.51
CA ALA A 285 12.14 9.05 19.41
C ALA A 285 11.16 7.88 19.23
N LYS A 286 10.11 7.80 20.06
CA LYS A 286 9.09 6.73 19.98
C LYS A 286 8.33 6.74 18.68
N VAL A 287 7.86 7.91 18.23
CA VAL A 287 7.08 8.05 16.99
C VAL A 287 7.96 7.83 15.76
N SER A 288 9.22 8.29 15.79
CA SER A 288 10.18 8.05 14.70
C SER A 288 10.53 6.57 14.58
N ALA A 289 10.80 5.88 15.69
CA ALA A 289 11.04 4.45 15.71
C ALA A 289 9.83 3.67 15.14
N ASN A 290 8.61 3.99 15.60
CA ASN A 290 7.40 3.41 15.02
C ASN A 290 7.23 3.74 13.53
N GLY A 291 7.62 4.94 13.11
CA GLY A 291 7.53 5.40 11.72
C GLY A 291 8.42 4.63 10.74
N ILE A 292 9.48 3.98 11.22
CA ILE A 292 10.40 3.19 10.39
C ILE A 292 10.34 1.69 10.71
N PHE A 293 10.16 1.26 11.96
CA PHE A 293 10.35 -0.14 12.35
C PHE A 293 9.08 -0.99 12.34
N ARG A 294 7.87 -0.40 12.41
CA ARG A 294 6.61 -1.14 12.24
C ARG A 294 6.59 -1.88 10.90
N ASN A 295 5.91 -3.00 10.85
CA ASN A 295 5.89 -3.87 9.67
C ASN A 295 7.31 -4.18 9.14
N SER A 296 8.28 -4.24 10.03
CA SER A 296 9.70 -4.46 9.69
C SER A 296 10.23 -3.45 8.65
N GLY A 297 9.75 -2.20 8.69
CA GLY A 297 10.14 -1.14 7.74
C GLY A 297 9.55 -1.27 6.33
N GLN A 298 8.68 -2.25 6.10
CA GLN A 298 8.10 -2.57 4.80
C GLN A 298 6.88 -1.69 4.49
N VAL A 299 7.07 -0.37 4.57
CA VAL A 299 6.02 0.64 4.39
C VAL A 299 6.53 1.74 3.47
N CYS A 300 5.78 2.03 2.40
CA CYS A 300 6.17 3.03 1.38
C CYS A 300 6.37 4.45 1.97
N VAL A 301 5.60 4.80 3.01
CA VAL A 301 5.73 6.08 3.74
C VAL A 301 6.66 5.98 4.94
N ALA A 302 7.52 4.95 5.07
CA ALA A 302 8.42 4.81 6.20
C ALA A 302 9.40 5.97 6.31
N GLY A 303 9.57 6.52 7.52
CA GLY A 303 10.51 7.62 7.80
C GLY A 303 11.95 7.15 7.82
N SER A 304 12.44 6.65 6.69
CA SER A 304 13.72 5.98 6.57
C SER A 304 14.95 6.89 6.60
N ARG A 305 14.76 8.23 6.51
CA ARG A 305 15.78 9.24 6.75
C ARG A 305 15.36 10.13 7.93
N LEU A 306 16.13 10.13 9.00
CA LEU A 306 15.96 11.04 10.13
C LEU A 306 16.95 12.20 9.98
N LEU A 307 16.45 13.39 9.69
CA LEU A 307 17.25 14.61 9.61
C LEU A 307 17.17 15.31 10.96
N VAL A 308 18.31 15.45 11.65
CA VAL A 308 18.35 15.96 13.03
C VAL A 308 19.19 17.21 13.09
N GLN A 309 18.69 18.28 13.73
CA GLN A 309 19.48 19.47 13.97
C GLN A 309 20.65 19.15 14.92
N ARG A 310 21.85 19.55 14.55
CA ARG A 310 23.13 19.14 15.16
C ARG A 310 23.15 19.27 16.68
N SER A 311 22.56 20.32 17.22
CA SER A 311 22.57 20.60 18.66
C SER A 311 21.85 19.57 19.54
N ILE A 312 20.94 18.77 18.95
CA ILE A 312 20.19 17.71 19.67
C ILE A 312 20.49 16.31 19.09
N HIS A 313 21.41 16.21 18.15
CA HIS A 313 21.68 14.99 17.39
C HIS A 313 22.02 13.80 18.30
N ASP A 314 23.06 13.93 19.12
CA ASP A 314 23.55 12.81 19.93
C ASP A 314 22.50 12.36 20.96
N GLU A 315 21.80 13.31 21.58
CA GLU A 315 20.71 13.02 22.52
C GLU A 315 19.56 12.26 21.84
N LEU A 316 19.14 12.68 20.65
CA LEU A 316 18.04 11.99 19.95
C LEU A 316 18.46 10.61 19.46
N VAL A 317 19.69 10.43 18.97
CA VAL A 317 20.21 9.13 18.55
C VAL A 317 20.27 8.15 19.73
N GLU A 318 20.70 8.60 20.92
CA GLU A 318 20.72 7.77 22.13
C GLU A 318 19.30 7.32 22.53
N ARG A 319 18.33 8.26 22.56
CA ARG A 319 16.92 7.95 22.85
C ARG A 319 16.33 6.96 21.83
N LEU A 320 16.61 7.14 20.54
CA LEU A 320 16.18 6.23 19.49
C LEU A 320 16.78 4.84 19.64
N ALA A 321 18.09 4.74 19.95
CA ALA A 321 18.76 3.48 20.18
C ALA A 321 18.14 2.72 21.37
N HIS A 322 17.80 3.46 22.44
CA HIS A 322 17.10 2.87 23.59
C HIS A 322 15.71 2.32 23.19
N VAL A 323 14.92 3.11 22.44
CA VAL A 323 13.58 2.67 21.96
C VAL A 323 13.71 1.46 21.03
N ALA A 324 14.63 1.50 20.06
CA ALA A 324 14.83 0.41 19.10
C ALA A 324 15.31 -0.87 19.78
N GLY A 325 16.20 -0.76 20.78
CA GLY A 325 16.71 -1.89 21.57
C GLY A 325 15.64 -2.59 22.43
N ALA A 326 14.57 -1.86 22.79
CA ALA A 326 13.46 -2.42 23.56
C ALA A 326 12.42 -3.16 22.69
N LEU A 327 12.44 -3.00 21.37
CA LEU A 327 11.50 -3.65 20.47
C LEU A 327 11.74 -5.17 20.41
N LYS A 328 10.70 -5.93 20.66
CA LYS A 328 10.73 -7.39 20.53
C LYS A 328 10.46 -7.79 19.09
N VAL A 329 11.48 -8.30 18.41
CA VAL A 329 11.33 -8.94 17.11
C VAL A 329 11.01 -10.41 17.34
N GLY A 330 9.93 -10.91 16.76
CA GLY A 330 9.51 -12.29 16.98
C GLY A 330 8.38 -12.74 16.09
N ASP A 331 7.78 -13.87 16.46
CA ASP A 331 6.63 -14.42 15.76
C ASP A 331 5.52 -13.35 15.62
N PRO A 332 5.15 -12.96 14.39
CA PRO A 332 4.18 -11.90 14.18
C PRO A 332 2.77 -12.24 14.68
N LEU A 333 2.47 -13.50 14.95
CA LEU A 333 1.21 -13.95 15.55
C LEU A 333 1.23 -13.95 17.09
N ASP A 334 2.38 -13.70 17.71
CA ASP A 334 2.48 -13.49 19.16
C ASP A 334 2.16 -12.02 19.48
N LEU A 335 1.19 -11.79 20.37
CA LEU A 335 0.80 -10.45 20.84
C LEU A 335 1.93 -9.71 21.58
N ALA A 336 2.98 -10.43 22.01
CA ALA A 336 4.16 -9.83 22.64
C ALA A 336 5.19 -9.32 21.62
N SER A 337 5.04 -9.61 20.34
CA SER A 337 5.96 -9.14 19.29
C SER A 337 5.60 -7.73 18.83
N ASP A 338 6.59 -6.83 18.87
CA ASP A 338 6.47 -5.45 18.38
C ASP A 338 6.79 -5.32 16.88
N VAL A 339 7.66 -6.21 16.37
CA VAL A 339 8.14 -6.25 14.98
C VAL A 339 8.08 -7.68 14.49
N GLY A 340 7.43 -7.90 13.36
CA GLY A 340 7.25 -9.21 12.76
C GLY A 340 8.39 -9.62 11.82
N ALA A 341 8.08 -10.52 10.89
CA ALA A 341 9.04 -11.04 9.92
C ALA A 341 9.16 -10.13 8.67
N ILE A 342 10.31 -10.22 8.01
CA ILE A 342 10.51 -9.72 6.64
C ILE A 342 9.75 -10.65 5.69
N ALA A 343 9.01 -10.11 4.74
CA ALA A 343 8.06 -10.88 3.93
C ALA A 343 8.68 -11.99 3.06
N SER A 344 9.98 -11.95 2.77
CA SER A 344 10.64 -12.98 1.98
C SER A 344 12.14 -13.07 2.23
N ALA A 345 12.73 -14.23 1.92
CA ALA A 345 14.18 -14.44 1.96
C ALA A 345 14.94 -13.44 1.05
N ALA A 346 14.38 -13.12 -0.11
CA ALA A 346 15.00 -12.18 -1.04
C ALA A 346 15.03 -10.75 -0.47
N GLN A 347 13.95 -10.32 0.18
CA GLN A 347 13.87 -9.01 0.85
C GLN A 347 14.84 -8.94 2.02
N LEU A 348 14.90 -9.98 2.88
CA LEU A 348 15.86 -10.05 3.97
C LEU A 348 17.32 -9.98 3.46
N ALA A 349 17.65 -10.76 2.42
CA ALA A 349 18.98 -10.71 1.81
C ALA A 349 19.32 -9.31 1.25
N GLY A 350 18.32 -8.63 0.67
CA GLY A 350 18.42 -7.24 0.23
C GLY A 350 18.76 -6.29 1.37
N ASN A 351 17.99 -6.35 2.44
CA ASN A 351 18.18 -5.50 3.63
C ASN A 351 19.59 -5.68 4.24
N LEU A 352 20.03 -6.93 4.37
CA LEU A 352 21.37 -7.25 4.91
C LEU A 352 22.51 -6.74 3.99
N ARG A 353 22.31 -6.70 2.68
CA ARG A 353 23.28 -6.07 1.75
C ARG A 353 23.34 -4.57 1.99
N PHE A 354 22.20 -3.88 2.10
CA PHE A 354 22.17 -2.45 2.38
C PHE A 354 22.81 -2.11 3.72
N ALA A 355 22.62 -2.93 4.76
CA ALA A 355 23.27 -2.74 6.05
C ALA A 355 24.81 -2.78 5.91
N ARG A 356 25.36 -3.82 5.29
CA ARG A 356 26.80 -3.93 5.02
C ARG A 356 27.33 -2.79 4.16
N GLN A 357 26.62 -2.45 3.09
CA GLN A 357 27.03 -1.36 2.21
C GLN A 357 27.07 -0.02 2.94
N ALA A 358 26.14 0.26 3.84
CA ALA A 358 26.17 1.47 4.64
C ALA A 358 27.43 1.58 5.52
N GLU A 359 27.86 0.47 6.13
CA GLU A 359 29.13 0.41 6.90
C GLU A 359 30.35 0.59 5.98
N ASP A 360 30.37 -0.08 4.82
CA ASP A 360 31.45 0.04 3.82
C ASP A 360 31.57 1.47 3.27
N GLU A 361 30.45 2.20 3.14
CA GLU A 361 30.41 3.60 2.75
C GLU A 361 30.78 4.57 3.91
N GLY A 362 30.97 4.07 5.14
CA GLY A 362 31.46 4.83 6.30
C GLY A 362 30.35 5.29 7.27
N ALA A 363 29.12 4.83 7.14
CA ALA A 363 28.09 5.06 8.14
C ALA A 363 28.42 4.30 9.45
N ARG A 364 28.09 4.90 10.58
CA ARG A 364 28.26 4.28 11.89
C ARG A 364 27.03 3.46 12.27
N LEU A 365 27.15 2.15 12.35
CA LEU A 365 26.09 1.32 12.93
C LEU A 365 26.00 1.62 14.44
N VAL A 366 24.82 2.08 14.88
CA VAL A 366 24.53 2.38 16.30
C VAL A 366 23.94 1.15 16.98
N SER A 367 23.03 0.46 16.30
CA SER A 367 22.39 -0.77 16.85
C SER A 367 21.75 -1.60 15.73
N GLY A 368 21.64 -2.92 15.96
CA GLY A 368 20.88 -3.85 15.12
C GLY A 368 21.50 -4.14 13.76
N GLY A 369 20.65 -4.49 12.80
CA GLY A 369 21.02 -4.75 11.41
C GLY A 369 21.24 -6.22 11.07
N GLU A 370 21.54 -7.06 12.05
CA GLU A 370 21.80 -8.48 11.88
C GLU A 370 20.51 -9.31 11.68
N ARG A 371 20.66 -10.44 11.01
CA ARG A 371 19.65 -11.50 11.02
C ARG A 371 19.57 -12.14 12.39
N ILE A 372 18.38 -12.45 12.86
CA ILE A 372 18.11 -13.10 14.14
C ILE A 372 17.11 -14.25 13.97
N LEU A 373 16.92 -15.08 15.00
CA LEU A 373 15.96 -16.20 15.03
C LEU A 373 16.15 -17.16 13.84
N GLU A 374 17.39 -17.41 13.44
CA GLU A 374 17.73 -18.26 12.30
C GLU A 374 17.25 -19.70 12.46
N GLU A 375 17.20 -20.17 13.70
CA GLU A 375 16.74 -21.52 14.09
C GLU A 375 15.26 -21.77 13.73
N THR A 376 14.45 -20.71 13.58
CA THR A 376 13.05 -20.83 13.18
C THR A 376 12.88 -21.17 11.69
N GLY A 377 13.91 -20.87 10.87
CA GLY A 377 13.85 -20.88 9.42
C GLY A 377 13.20 -19.63 8.83
N GLY A 378 12.62 -18.75 9.66
CA GLY A 378 11.95 -17.53 9.25
C GLY A 378 12.89 -16.39 8.85
N PHE A 379 12.28 -15.26 8.49
CA PHE A 379 13.01 -14.12 7.91
C PHE A 379 12.99 -12.93 8.86
N TYR A 380 13.81 -12.96 9.90
CA TYR A 380 13.84 -11.94 10.95
C TYR A 380 15.11 -11.11 10.92
N GLN A 381 14.95 -9.80 11.10
CA GLN A 381 16.06 -8.84 11.16
C GLN A 381 15.84 -7.87 12.31
N ARG A 382 16.90 -7.61 13.09
CA ARG A 382 16.85 -6.58 14.12
C ARG A 382 16.81 -5.18 13.50
N PRO A 383 15.92 -4.28 13.95
CA PRO A 383 15.90 -2.87 13.55
C PRO A 383 17.27 -2.21 13.66
N ALA A 384 17.68 -1.51 12.60
CA ALA A 384 19.01 -0.91 12.50
C ALA A 384 18.97 0.61 12.49
N ILE A 385 19.89 1.24 13.21
CA ILE A 385 20.13 2.68 13.19
C ILE A 385 21.54 2.93 12.70
N PHE A 386 21.65 3.63 11.57
CA PHE A 386 22.92 4.09 11.00
C PHE A 386 23.07 5.59 11.20
N ASP A 387 24.11 5.98 11.90
CA ASP A 387 24.48 7.38 12.13
C ASP A 387 25.61 7.82 11.20
N ARG A 388 25.90 9.13 11.16
CA ARG A 388 26.89 9.75 10.26
C ARG A 388 26.66 9.44 8.79
N VAL A 389 25.41 9.25 8.42
CA VAL A 389 25.05 9.02 7.02
C VAL A 389 25.16 10.35 6.26
N SER A 390 25.87 10.34 5.14
CA SER A 390 25.89 11.47 4.21
C SER A 390 24.81 11.29 3.12
N GLN A 391 24.45 12.39 2.48
CA GLN A 391 23.43 12.36 1.42
C GLN A 391 23.89 11.55 0.19
N GLU A 392 25.19 11.37 -0.01
CA GLU A 392 25.80 10.63 -1.13
C GLU A 392 25.73 9.13 -0.94
N MET A 393 25.62 8.66 0.30
CA MET A 393 25.56 7.23 0.63
C MET A 393 24.29 6.58 0.08
N THR A 394 24.41 5.34 -0.34
CA THR A 394 23.32 4.52 -0.90
C THR A 394 22.14 4.44 0.06
N LEU A 395 22.41 4.27 1.36
CA LEU A 395 21.37 4.21 2.40
C LEU A 395 20.54 5.51 2.50
N ALA A 396 21.08 6.67 2.14
CA ALA A 396 20.34 7.94 2.10
C ALA A 396 19.50 8.13 0.84
N ARG A 397 19.82 7.43 -0.25
CA ARG A 397 19.26 7.65 -1.59
C ARG A 397 18.27 6.59 -2.03
N GLU A 398 18.54 5.31 -1.76
CA GLU A 398 17.76 4.19 -2.25
C GLU A 398 16.75 3.70 -1.21
N GLU A 399 15.60 3.26 -1.67
CA GLU A 399 14.58 2.65 -0.83
C GLU A 399 14.98 1.21 -0.47
N VAL A 400 15.25 0.96 0.81
CA VAL A 400 15.57 -0.38 1.32
C VAL A 400 14.33 -1.26 1.45
N PHE A 401 13.22 -0.66 1.87
CA PHE A 401 11.96 -1.32 2.22
C PHE A 401 12.16 -2.36 3.36
N GLY A 402 12.91 -1.96 4.36
CA GLY A 402 13.34 -2.76 5.50
C GLY A 402 13.61 -1.90 6.74
N PRO A 403 13.89 -2.52 7.90
CA PRO A 403 13.99 -1.82 9.18
C PRO A 403 15.35 -1.12 9.37
N LEU A 404 15.76 -0.30 8.41
CA LEU A 404 17.03 0.43 8.42
C LEU A 404 16.77 1.93 8.41
N LEU A 405 17.24 2.63 9.45
CA LEU A 405 17.13 4.07 9.62
C LEU A 405 18.47 4.76 9.31
N ALA A 406 18.45 5.74 8.41
CA ALA A 406 19.58 6.64 8.14
C ALA A 406 19.44 7.94 8.93
N VAL A 407 20.39 8.26 9.79
CA VAL A 407 20.45 9.52 10.56
C VAL A 407 21.45 10.48 9.92
N ILE A 408 20.98 11.68 9.60
CA ILE A 408 21.74 12.74 8.92
C ILE A 408 21.62 14.02 9.75
N ALA A 409 22.75 14.62 10.13
CA ALA A 409 22.75 15.89 10.82
C ALA A 409 22.58 17.07 9.86
N PHE A 410 21.89 18.13 10.31
CA PHE A 410 21.86 19.42 9.62
C PHE A 410 22.10 20.58 10.61
N ASP A 411 22.49 21.73 10.09
CA ASP A 411 22.78 22.90 10.93
C ASP A 411 21.63 23.91 10.91
N GLU A 412 21.18 24.30 9.73
CA GLU A 412 20.17 25.35 9.54
C GLU A 412 18.92 24.87 8.78
N GLU A 413 17.82 25.61 8.85
CA GLU A 413 16.56 25.32 8.14
C GLU A 413 16.79 25.11 6.64
N ALA A 414 17.67 25.90 6.02
CA ALA A 414 18.00 25.76 4.60
C ALA A 414 18.66 24.41 4.28
N ASP A 415 19.51 23.89 5.17
CA ASP A 415 20.09 22.55 5.03
C ASP A 415 19.04 21.46 5.15
N ALA A 416 18.14 21.59 6.13
CA ALA A 416 17.03 20.65 6.31
C ALA A 416 16.19 20.56 5.03
N VAL A 417 15.84 21.69 4.42
CA VAL A 417 15.09 21.74 3.15
C VAL A 417 15.89 21.09 2.01
N ARG A 418 17.17 21.42 1.90
CA ARG A 418 18.06 20.87 0.86
C ARG A 418 18.17 19.34 0.99
N LEU A 419 18.46 18.83 2.17
CA LEU A 419 18.57 17.39 2.46
C LEU A 419 17.23 16.66 2.30
N ALA A 420 16.14 17.24 2.78
CA ALA A 420 14.81 16.67 2.62
C ALA A 420 14.46 16.42 1.15
N ASN A 421 14.76 17.40 0.29
CA ASN A 421 14.47 17.37 -1.14
C ASN A 421 15.53 16.68 -2.01
N ALA A 422 16.69 16.29 -1.44
CA ALA A 422 17.78 15.60 -2.14
C ALA A 422 17.46 14.11 -2.32
N THR A 423 16.33 13.81 -2.93
CA THR A 423 15.86 12.48 -3.28
C THR A 423 15.04 12.54 -4.56
N GLU A 424 14.96 11.44 -5.29
CA GLU A 424 14.09 11.31 -6.46
C GLU A 424 12.63 11.08 -6.08
N TYR A 425 12.36 10.74 -4.82
CA TYR A 425 11.04 10.47 -4.26
C TYR A 425 10.36 11.71 -3.72
N GLY A 426 9.09 11.57 -3.34
CA GLY A 426 8.30 12.63 -2.74
C GLY A 426 6.96 12.12 -2.21
N LEU A 427 6.97 11.03 -1.41
CA LEU A 427 5.73 10.42 -0.91
C LEU A 427 5.28 11.05 0.41
N ALA A 428 6.10 10.92 1.46
CA ALA A 428 5.76 11.44 2.79
C ALA A 428 6.95 12.16 3.44
N SER A 429 6.65 12.96 4.45
CA SER A 429 7.64 13.59 5.33
C SER A 429 7.03 13.96 6.68
N ALA A 430 7.88 14.31 7.65
CA ALA A 430 7.45 14.97 8.87
C ALA A 430 8.42 16.05 9.30
N VAL A 431 7.90 17.00 10.10
CA VAL A 431 8.63 18.12 10.69
C VAL A 431 8.26 18.22 12.17
N TRP A 432 9.26 18.28 13.02
CA TRP A 432 9.10 18.46 14.47
C TRP A 432 9.70 19.80 14.89
N THR A 433 8.87 20.71 15.36
CA THR A 433 9.24 22.04 15.82
C THR A 433 8.14 22.65 16.70
N SER A 434 8.50 23.46 17.67
CA SER A 434 7.54 24.27 18.43
C SER A 434 7.20 25.59 17.73
N SER A 435 7.96 25.97 16.70
CA SER A 435 7.74 27.19 15.92
C SER A 435 6.70 27.00 14.83
N LEU A 436 5.54 27.63 14.99
CA LEU A 436 4.48 27.62 13.98
C LEU A 436 4.98 28.16 12.63
N SER A 437 5.81 29.21 12.64
CA SER A 437 6.39 29.80 11.42
C SER A 437 7.30 28.83 10.70
N THR A 438 8.19 28.13 11.42
CA THR A 438 9.06 27.08 10.86
C THR A 438 8.23 25.94 10.28
N ALA A 439 7.20 25.46 11.02
CA ALA A 439 6.31 24.40 10.54
C ALA A 439 5.67 24.77 9.19
N HIS A 440 5.11 25.96 9.07
CA HIS A 440 4.49 26.41 7.81
C HIS A 440 5.49 26.60 6.66
N ARG A 441 6.71 27.13 6.92
CA ARG A 441 7.75 27.23 5.89
C ARG A 441 8.18 25.85 5.40
N MET A 442 8.40 24.90 6.32
CA MET A 442 8.82 23.55 5.98
C MET A 442 7.73 22.79 5.20
N VAL A 443 6.46 22.90 5.59
CA VAL A 443 5.34 22.30 4.83
C VAL A 443 5.31 22.79 3.38
N ARG A 444 5.64 24.05 3.11
CA ARG A 444 5.70 24.59 1.75
C ARG A 444 6.98 24.21 1.00
N ALA A 445 8.10 24.07 1.71
CA ALA A 445 9.42 23.85 1.11
C ALA A 445 9.71 22.37 0.82
N VAL A 446 9.19 21.43 1.62
CA VAL A 446 9.40 19.99 1.45
C VAL A 446 8.51 19.43 0.35
N ARG A 447 9.12 18.77 -0.63
CA ARG A 447 8.42 18.21 -1.80
C ARG A 447 7.95 16.78 -1.51
N ALA A 448 6.83 16.67 -0.79
CA ALA A 448 6.19 15.40 -0.48
C ALA A 448 4.67 15.54 -0.60
N GLY A 449 3.99 14.45 -0.96
CA GLY A 449 2.53 14.41 -1.03
C GLY A 449 1.87 14.56 0.32
N ILE A 450 2.53 14.08 1.41
CA ILE A 450 2.09 14.28 2.79
C ILE A 450 3.24 14.88 3.61
N VAL A 451 2.95 15.95 4.34
CA VAL A 451 3.86 16.54 5.34
C VAL A 451 3.16 16.55 6.71
N HIS A 452 3.64 15.72 7.61
CA HIS A 452 3.17 15.72 9.00
C HIS A 452 3.87 16.82 9.81
N VAL A 453 3.21 17.35 10.82
CA VAL A 453 3.81 18.28 11.79
C VAL A 453 3.62 17.72 13.19
N ASN A 454 4.71 17.59 13.94
CA ASN A 454 4.77 17.06 15.30
C ASN A 454 4.12 15.67 15.46
N THR A 455 4.19 14.87 14.42
CA THR A 455 3.81 13.45 14.36
C THR A 455 4.47 12.79 13.16
N TYR A 456 4.41 11.46 13.07
CA TYR A 456 4.80 10.69 11.88
C TYR A 456 3.86 9.51 11.68
N GLY A 457 3.45 9.28 10.42
CA GLY A 457 2.55 8.18 10.07
C GLY A 457 1.11 8.42 10.54
N GLY A 458 0.24 7.58 10.05
CA GLY A 458 -1.19 7.74 10.21
C GLY A 458 -1.75 8.83 9.29
N SER A 459 -2.88 8.52 8.68
CA SER A 459 -3.65 9.50 7.92
C SER A 459 -5.08 8.98 7.81
N ASP A 460 -6.03 9.87 7.85
CA ASP A 460 -7.44 9.56 7.72
C ASP A 460 -7.80 9.21 6.26
N LEU A 461 -8.91 8.50 6.05
CA LEU A 461 -9.43 8.20 4.71
C LEU A 461 -9.92 9.46 3.97
N THR A 462 -10.19 10.53 4.69
CA THR A 462 -10.68 11.80 4.13
C THR A 462 -9.58 12.61 3.44
N VAL A 463 -8.30 12.29 3.68
CA VAL A 463 -7.17 12.98 3.04
C VAL A 463 -6.52 12.10 1.97
N PRO A 464 -6.09 12.68 0.83
CA PRO A 464 -5.46 11.91 -0.24
C PRO A 464 -4.09 11.38 0.20
N LEU A 465 -3.74 10.20 -0.31
CA LEU A 465 -2.39 9.64 -0.29
C LEU A 465 -1.90 9.59 -1.73
N GLY A 466 -0.78 10.20 -2.01
CA GLY A 466 -0.15 10.15 -3.33
C GLY A 466 1.21 10.83 -3.30
N GLY A 467 2.06 10.42 -4.21
CA GLY A 467 3.44 10.89 -4.29
C GLY A 467 3.67 11.96 -5.37
N HIS A 468 4.72 12.72 -5.18
CA HIS A 468 5.33 13.56 -6.20
C HIS A 468 6.55 12.86 -6.82
N ARG A 469 7.02 13.35 -7.96
CA ARG A 469 8.26 12.87 -8.62
C ARG A 469 8.17 11.36 -8.90
N GLN A 470 9.19 10.58 -8.50
CA GLN A 470 9.24 9.13 -8.72
C GLN A 470 8.43 8.30 -7.71
N SER A 471 7.74 8.93 -6.77
CA SER A 471 6.78 8.24 -5.90
C SER A 471 5.42 8.01 -6.56
N GLY A 472 5.22 8.50 -7.76
CA GLY A 472 4.06 8.15 -8.58
C GLY A 472 3.21 9.33 -9.03
N ASN A 473 1.99 9.00 -9.48
CA ASN A 473 1.00 9.94 -9.99
C ASN A 473 -0.41 9.48 -9.57
N GLY A 474 -1.31 10.41 -9.37
CA GLY A 474 -2.65 10.13 -8.85
C GLY A 474 -2.67 10.02 -7.33
N HIS A 475 -3.84 9.73 -6.78
CA HIS A 475 -4.05 9.66 -5.34
C HIS A 475 -4.91 8.46 -4.96
N ASP A 476 -4.53 7.76 -3.92
CA ASP A 476 -5.41 6.84 -3.19
C ASP A 476 -6.09 7.59 -2.05
N LYS A 477 -7.15 7.02 -1.49
CA LYS A 477 -7.95 7.58 -0.40
C LYS A 477 -8.67 8.88 -0.81
N SER A 478 -9.46 9.44 0.10
CA SER A 478 -10.33 10.60 -0.11
C SER A 478 -11.21 10.53 -1.38
N LEU A 479 -12.02 11.53 -1.59
CA LEU A 479 -12.84 11.63 -2.80
C LEU A 479 -11.99 11.80 -4.08
N HIS A 480 -10.74 12.29 -3.95
CA HIS A 480 -9.83 12.46 -5.09
C HIS A 480 -9.48 11.13 -5.78
N ALA A 481 -9.50 10.00 -5.07
CA ALA A 481 -9.25 8.70 -5.68
C ALA A 481 -10.29 8.34 -6.76
N LEU A 482 -11.51 8.89 -6.70
CA LEU A 482 -12.56 8.64 -7.69
C LEU A 482 -12.23 9.19 -9.08
N GLU A 483 -11.35 10.20 -9.15
CA GLU A 483 -10.90 10.79 -10.42
C GLU A 483 -10.18 9.76 -11.31
N LYS A 484 -9.50 8.79 -10.72
CA LYS A 484 -8.84 7.71 -11.47
C LYS A 484 -9.81 6.79 -12.18
N TYR A 485 -11.02 6.66 -11.65
CA TYR A 485 -12.01 5.66 -12.00
C TYR A 485 -13.24 6.25 -12.71
N THR A 486 -13.18 7.55 -13.01
CA THR A 486 -14.24 8.27 -13.74
C THR A 486 -13.67 9.02 -14.93
N ALA A 487 -14.50 9.16 -15.97
CA ALA A 487 -14.25 10.02 -17.12
C ALA A 487 -15.32 11.10 -17.20
N LEU A 488 -14.93 12.30 -17.65
CA LEU A 488 -15.87 13.37 -17.91
C LEU A 488 -16.42 13.23 -19.33
N LYS A 489 -17.75 13.33 -19.48
CA LYS A 489 -18.44 13.39 -20.76
C LYS A 489 -19.29 14.66 -20.83
N THR A 490 -19.12 15.43 -21.87
CA THR A 490 -19.95 16.61 -22.11
C THR A 490 -21.16 16.24 -22.98
N ALA A 491 -22.36 16.57 -22.51
CA ALA A 491 -23.54 16.62 -23.36
C ALA A 491 -23.84 18.09 -23.71
N TRP A 492 -23.80 18.39 -25.00
CA TRP A 492 -24.07 19.71 -25.54
C TRP A 492 -25.44 19.68 -26.19
N ILE A 493 -26.43 20.34 -25.58
CA ILE A 493 -27.82 20.28 -26.02
C ILE A 493 -28.25 21.66 -26.52
N GLN A 494 -28.56 21.75 -27.79
CA GLN A 494 -29.16 22.96 -28.38
C GLN A 494 -30.63 23.02 -27.96
N LEU A 495 -31.08 24.14 -27.37
CA LEU A 495 -32.43 24.37 -26.91
C LEU A 495 -33.29 25.01 -28.01
#